data_dd7b9d428b71e49c2148f345f2ff409f
#
_entry.id   dd7b9d428b71e49c2148f345f2ff409f
#
_cell.length_a   1.000
_cell.length_b   1.000
_cell.length_c   1.000
_cell.angle_alpha   90.00
_cell.angle_beta   90.00
_cell.angle_gamma   90.00
#
_symmetry.space_group_name_H-M   'P 1'
#
loop_
_entity.id
_entity.type
_entity.pdbx_description
1 polymer ?
#
loop_
_entity_poly.entity_id
_entity_poly.type
_entity_poly.pdbx_seq_one_letter_code
_entity_poly.pdbx_strand_id
1 'polypeptide(L)'
;MKQTFKTTALAILVSLGATACLSNSGNSSAKPTPVQPQNSSDAPAITVATPEGYNYEEASKTSDGTNWRTVNLSNPVPADNSSVSNERFGTTILTSDSLKGGGNLDLNKISDNKLGFHEGTTTLNNNEIEYTVVNQPYSSYGIVTGQLEAPDMKAAETLGGKVTIPFYSGYSSDDINWFGVARGGKKKVTYQGDVMATVTLVKLNERGAYDHTIKKFNNDGKVNITLDLSKLLNDEKEIDFSGEITSKVLDGKIQLNYDRMTYQDSKIKDGKAIYNSDLEGKFELGLYGKSGFSDIAGGVIIYSNPRLANGSLGRIDGKEINSYEAVFGGQLQP
;
A
#
# COMPACT_ATOMS: atom_id res chain seq x y z
N MET A 1 50.84 -33.33 9.05
CA MET A 1 50.16 -32.14 9.59
C MET A 1 48.66 -32.38 9.54
N LYS A 2 48.01 -32.53 10.70
CA LYS A 2 46.58 -32.74 10.83
C LYS A 2 45.91 -31.40 11.10
N GLN A 3 45.06 -30.94 10.20
CA GLN A 3 44.18 -29.78 10.45
C GLN A 3 42.85 -30.22 11.06
N THR A 4 42.59 -29.73 12.25
CA THR A 4 41.36 -29.94 13.02
C THR A 4 40.34 -28.88 12.64
N PHE A 5 39.20 -29.26 12.08
CA PHE A 5 38.03 -28.41 11.89
C PHE A 5 37.28 -28.26 13.22
N LYS A 6 37.12 -27.02 13.68
CA LYS A 6 36.24 -26.69 14.82
C LYS A 6 34.83 -26.41 14.29
N THR A 7 33.92 -27.29 14.62
CA THR A 7 32.49 -27.12 14.37
C THR A 7 31.89 -26.25 15.47
N THR A 8 31.35 -25.08 15.12
CA THR A 8 30.62 -24.26 16.09
C THR A 8 29.14 -24.62 15.98
N ALA A 9 28.59 -25.21 17.01
CA ALA A 9 27.19 -25.52 17.13
C ALA A 9 26.40 -24.29 17.56
N LEU A 10 25.43 -23.87 16.75
CA LEU A 10 24.47 -22.81 17.06
C LEU A 10 23.29 -23.45 17.83
N ALA A 11 23.14 -23.12 19.10
CA ALA A 11 22.02 -23.56 19.92
C ALA A 11 20.80 -22.64 19.70
N ILE A 12 19.73 -23.19 19.15
CA ILE A 12 18.42 -22.53 19.05
C ILE A 12 17.66 -22.81 20.35
N LEU A 13 17.42 -21.80 21.15
CA LEU A 13 16.56 -21.82 22.32
C LEU A 13 15.10 -21.63 21.91
N VAL A 14 14.33 -22.70 21.90
CA VAL A 14 12.86 -22.66 21.80
C VAL A 14 12.31 -22.57 23.23
N SER A 15 11.76 -21.41 23.59
CA SER A 15 11.03 -21.23 24.84
C SER A 15 9.55 -21.57 24.63
N LEU A 16 9.17 -22.76 25.09
CA LEU A 16 7.78 -23.20 25.27
C LEU A 16 7.23 -22.60 26.58
N GLY A 17 6.38 -21.58 26.47
CA GLY A 17 5.59 -21.07 27.58
C GLY A 17 4.34 -21.90 27.79
N ALA A 18 4.32 -22.74 28.82
CA ALA A 18 3.11 -23.44 29.27
C ALA A 18 2.29 -22.53 30.17
N THR A 19 1.07 -22.18 29.75
CA THR A 19 0.07 -21.51 30.60
C THR A 19 -0.79 -22.55 31.30
N ALA A 20 -0.67 -22.60 32.61
CA ALA A 20 -1.50 -23.44 33.47
C ALA A 20 -2.87 -22.81 33.66
N CYS A 21 -3.93 -23.56 33.41
CA CYS A 21 -5.30 -23.20 33.77
C CYS A 21 -5.49 -23.39 35.28
N LEU A 22 -5.83 -22.35 36.01
CA LEU A 22 -6.43 -22.45 37.35
C LEU A 22 -7.94 -22.18 37.24
N SER A 23 -8.70 -23.21 37.47
CA SER A 23 -10.14 -23.12 37.70
C SER A 23 -10.41 -22.60 39.13
N ASN A 24 -11.17 -21.51 39.25
CA ASN A 24 -11.78 -21.18 40.53
C ASN A 24 -13.26 -20.82 40.31
N SER A 25 -14.11 -21.60 40.96
CA SER A 25 -15.55 -21.44 41.03
C SER A 25 -15.90 -20.36 42.04
N GLY A 26 -16.57 -19.32 41.61
CA GLY A 26 -17.11 -18.26 42.47
C GLY A 26 -18.19 -17.46 41.76
N ASN A 27 -19.42 -17.68 42.21
CA ASN A 27 -20.64 -17.08 41.74
C ASN A 27 -20.69 -15.59 42.13
N SER A 28 -20.62 -14.65 41.17
CA SER A 28 -21.07 -13.29 41.38
C SER A 28 -21.45 -12.65 40.03
N SER A 29 -22.68 -12.15 39.95
CA SER A 29 -23.25 -11.44 38.81
C SER A 29 -22.43 -10.19 38.46
N ALA A 30 -21.56 -10.30 37.50
CA ALA A 30 -20.82 -9.19 36.92
C ALA A 30 -21.58 -8.63 35.71
N LYS A 31 -21.78 -7.31 35.76
CA LYS A 31 -22.25 -6.44 34.69
C LYS A 31 -21.44 -6.70 33.42
N PRO A 32 -22.05 -6.76 32.22
CA PRO A 32 -21.27 -6.98 30.99
C PRO A 32 -20.30 -5.84 30.77
N THR A 33 -19.03 -6.18 30.82
CA THR A 33 -17.92 -5.28 30.42
C THR A 33 -17.97 -5.14 28.89
N PRO A 34 -17.79 -3.93 28.33
CA PRO A 34 -17.71 -3.77 26.89
C PRO A 34 -16.56 -4.63 26.37
N VAL A 35 -16.88 -5.47 25.38
CA VAL A 35 -15.87 -6.28 24.68
C VAL A 35 -14.99 -5.30 23.91
N GLN A 36 -13.77 -5.12 24.42
CA GLN A 36 -12.74 -4.41 23.69
C GLN A 36 -12.47 -5.17 22.40
N PRO A 37 -12.37 -4.51 21.23
CA PRO A 37 -12.05 -5.20 19.99
C PRO A 37 -10.74 -5.98 20.18
N GLN A 38 -10.78 -7.27 19.92
CA GLN A 38 -9.60 -8.11 19.93
C GLN A 38 -8.61 -7.56 18.91
N ASN A 39 -7.54 -6.94 19.37
CA ASN A 39 -6.40 -6.60 18.52
C ASN A 39 -5.92 -7.90 17.86
N SER A 40 -6.11 -7.98 16.55
CA SER A 40 -5.52 -9.08 15.79
C SER A 40 -4.00 -8.89 15.84
N SER A 41 -3.32 -9.77 16.57
CA SER A 41 -1.86 -9.79 16.75
C SER A 41 -1.09 -10.16 15.47
N ASP A 42 -1.68 -10.05 14.31
CA ASP A 42 -1.10 -10.31 12.99
C ASP A 42 -0.71 -9.03 12.25
N ALA A 43 -0.36 -7.95 12.99
CA ALA A 43 0.30 -6.82 12.35
C ALA A 43 1.61 -7.33 11.73
N PRO A 44 1.78 -7.23 10.40
CA PRO A 44 2.99 -7.69 9.76
C PRO A 44 4.16 -6.88 10.30
N ALA A 45 5.28 -7.53 10.56
CA ALA A 45 6.53 -6.84 10.82
C ALA A 45 7.00 -6.17 9.52
N ILE A 46 6.33 -5.07 9.13
CA ILE A 46 6.77 -4.22 8.04
C ILE A 46 7.97 -3.44 8.55
N THR A 47 9.15 -3.83 8.09
CA THR A 47 10.39 -3.15 8.45
C THR A 47 10.72 -2.14 7.36
N VAL A 48 10.79 -0.89 7.75
CA VAL A 48 11.27 0.21 6.89
C VAL A 48 12.71 0.53 7.28
N ALA A 49 13.64 0.39 6.34
CA ALA A 49 15.03 0.76 6.58
C ALA A 49 15.16 2.29 6.65
N THR A 50 15.85 2.77 7.67
CA THR A 50 16.14 4.20 7.82
C THR A 50 17.52 4.47 7.21
N PRO A 51 17.63 5.36 6.20
CA PRO A 51 18.90 5.74 5.63
C PRO A 51 19.82 6.38 6.68
N GLU A 52 21.13 6.20 6.51
CA GLU A 52 22.13 6.87 7.37
C GLU A 52 21.97 8.39 7.29
N GLY A 53 21.98 9.05 8.45
CA GLY A 53 21.82 10.50 8.54
C GLY A 53 20.40 11.00 8.22
N TYR A 54 19.40 10.11 8.15
CA TYR A 54 18.01 10.48 7.87
C TYR A 54 17.44 11.42 8.94
N ASN A 55 16.90 12.56 8.48
CA ASN A 55 16.15 13.49 9.32
C ASN A 55 14.69 13.52 8.85
N TYR A 56 13.78 13.06 9.67
CA TYR A 56 12.35 12.93 9.34
C TYR A 56 11.72 14.28 8.97
N GLU A 57 11.99 15.34 9.75
CA GLU A 57 11.41 16.66 9.50
C GLU A 57 11.86 17.27 8.17
N GLU A 58 13.15 17.15 7.86
CA GLU A 58 13.69 17.62 6.58
C GLU A 58 13.21 16.76 5.41
N ALA A 59 13.13 15.44 5.60
CA ALA A 59 12.65 14.53 4.57
C ALA A 59 11.16 14.69 4.30
N SER A 60 10.38 15.21 5.25
CA SER A 60 8.95 15.46 5.10
C SER A 60 8.65 16.75 4.32
N LYS A 61 9.65 17.55 3.99
CA LYS A 61 9.49 18.82 3.28
C LYS A 61 9.98 18.74 1.83
N THR A 62 9.24 19.37 0.95
CA THR A 62 9.66 19.66 -0.42
C THR A 62 10.73 20.78 -0.43
N SER A 63 11.30 21.08 -1.58
CA SER A 63 12.29 22.14 -1.73
C SER A 63 11.78 23.53 -1.35
N ASP A 64 10.48 23.78 -1.50
CA ASP A 64 9.81 25.02 -1.09
C ASP A 64 9.38 25.04 0.40
N GLY A 65 9.73 24.00 1.15
CA GLY A 65 9.40 23.86 2.57
C GLY A 65 7.99 23.30 2.85
N THR A 66 7.24 22.93 1.83
CA THR A 66 5.90 22.35 2.00
C THR A 66 5.97 20.92 2.53
N ASN A 67 5.10 20.57 3.48
CA ASN A 67 4.97 19.21 3.98
C ASN A 67 4.24 18.32 2.97
N TRP A 68 4.96 17.37 2.35
CA TRP A 68 4.38 16.43 1.39
C TRP A 68 3.65 15.25 2.06
N ARG A 69 3.87 15.01 3.36
CA ARG A 69 3.18 13.95 4.12
C ARG A 69 1.77 14.36 4.53
N THR A 70 1.09 15.06 3.64
CA THR A 70 -0.31 15.46 3.80
C THR A 70 -1.11 14.88 2.65
N VAL A 71 -2.04 13.99 2.95
CA VAL A 71 -2.87 13.32 1.95
C VAL A 71 -4.23 13.99 1.89
N ASN A 72 -4.63 14.44 0.72
CA ASN A 72 -5.97 14.98 0.49
C ASN A 72 -6.95 13.81 0.24
N LEU A 73 -7.91 13.66 1.16
CA LEU A 73 -8.96 12.64 1.11
C LEU A 73 -10.30 13.19 0.59
N SER A 74 -10.33 14.40 0.07
CA SER A 74 -11.51 14.98 -0.56
C SER A 74 -11.71 14.40 -1.96
N ASN A 75 -12.97 14.28 -2.39
CA ASN A 75 -13.33 13.92 -3.76
C ASN A 75 -14.23 15.02 -4.37
N PRO A 76 -14.10 15.36 -5.65
CA PRO A 76 -13.04 14.85 -6.52
C PRO A 76 -11.68 15.36 -6.09
N VAL A 77 -10.65 14.54 -6.24
CA VAL A 77 -9.27 15.03 -6.19
C VAL A 77 -9.20 16.12 -7.24
N PRO A 78 -8.83 17.37 -6.90
CA PRO A 78 -8.71 18.42 -7.90
C PRO A 78 -7.84 17.91 -9.03
N ALA A 79 -8.33 17.97 -10.26
CA ALA A 79 -7.50 17.66 -11.42
C ALA A 79 -6.30 18.57 -11.33
N ASP A 80 -5.13 18.00 -11.16
CA ASP A 80 -3.91 18.78 -11.07
C ASP A 80 -3.55 19.29 -12.47
N ASN A 81 -4.13 20.42 -12.82
CA ASN A 81 -3.78 21.19 -14.00
C ASN A 81 -2.61 22.13 -13.74
N SER A 82 -2.02 22.08 -12.55
CA SER A 82 -0.89 22.90 -12.23
C SER A 82 0.37 22.29 -12.84
N SER A 83 1.03 23.05 -13.68
CA SER A 83 2.39 22.82 -14.17
C SER A 83 3.45 22.97 -13.07
N VAL A 84 3.08 22.78 -11.81
CA VAL A 84 3.98 22.90 -10.67
C VAL A 84 4.64 21.55 -10.47
N SER A 85 5.95 21.53 -10.67
CA SER A 85 6.85 20.40 -10.56
C SER A 85 6.97 19.78 -9.14
N ASN A 86 6.18 20.23 -8.18
CA ASN A 86 6.14 19.73 -6.81
C ASN A 86 4.94 18.80 -6.65
N GLU A 87 5.13 17.57 -7.05
CA GLU A 87 4.07 16.60 -7.14
C GLU A 87 3.74 15.98 -5.79
N ARG A 88 2.69 16.48 -5.20
CA ARG A 88 2.01 15.79 -4.12
C ARG A 88 1.08 14.76 -4.73
N PHE A 89 1.32 13.51 -4.44
CA PHE A 89 0.37 12.47 -4.72
C PHE A 89 -0.42 12.16 -3.47
N GLY A 90 -1.56 12.75 -3.33
CA GLY A 90 -2.63 12.27 -2.50
C GLY A 90 -3.70 11.75 -3.42
N THR A 91 -3.45 10.73 -4.19
CA THR A 91 -4.46 10.17 -5.07
C THR A 91 -5.01 8.89 -4.50
N THR A 92 -6.31 8.89 -4.33
CA THR A 92 -7.09 7.67 -4.30
C THR A 92 -7.18 7.20 -5.74
N ILE A 93 -6.59 6.06 -6.05
CA ILE A 93 -6.60 5.55 -7.41
C ILE A 93 -8.01 5.21 -7.88
N LEU A 94 -8.96 4.98 -6.96
CA LEU A 94 -9.98 4.02 -7.29
C LEU A 94 -11.38 4.26 -6.80
N THR A 95 -11.68 5.30 -6.07
CA THR A 95 -13.05 5.51 -5.65
C THR A 95 -13.59 6.87 -6.04
N SER A 96 -14.78 6.88 -6.65
CA SER A 96 -15.58 8.09 -6.85
C SER A 96 -16.24 8.55 -5.55
N ASP A 97 -16.14 7.74 -4.48
CA ASP A 97 -16.85 7.97 -3.24
C ASP A 97 -16.07 8.90 -2.33
N SER A 98 -16.74 9.92 -1.82
CA SER A 98 -16.15 10.92 -0.93
C SER A 98 -16.23 10.50 0.53
N LEU A 99 -15.12 10.69 1.24
CA LEU A 99 -15.12 10.61 2.69
C LEU A 99 -15.88 11.80 3.28
N LYS A 100 -16.79 11.55 4.20
CA LYS A 100 -17.57 12.58 4.87
C LYS A 100 -16.64 13.58 5.58
N GLY A 101 -16.83 14.85 5.25
CA GLY A 101 -16.00 15.93 5.73
C GLY A 101 -14.69 16.10 4.97
N GLY A 102 -14.28 15.17 4.12
CA GLY A 102 -13.08 15.27 3.28
C GLY A 102 -11.85 15.78 4.03
N GLY A 103 -10.93 16.40 3.34
CA GLY A 103 -9.83 17.16 3.93
C GLY A 103 -8.47 16.47 3.91
N ASN A 104 -7.53 17.08 4.63
CA ASN A 104 -6.14 16.67 4.60
C ASN A 104 -5.77 15.82 5.82
N LEU A 105 -5.34 14.60 5.60
CA LEU A 105 -4.76 13.74 6.61
C LEU A 105 -3.28 14.03 6.76
N ASP A 106 -2.86 14.49 7.93
CA ASP A 106 -1.45 14.73 8.25
C ASP A 106 -0.79 13.44 8.76
N LEU A 107 0.02 12.83 7.88
CA LEU A 107 0.71 11.57 8.19
C LEU A 107 1.79 11.74 9.27
N ASN A 108 2.38 12.93 9.41
CA ASN A 108 3.33 13.20 10.48
C ASN A 108 2.66 13.10 11.84
N LYS A 109 1.47 13.68 11.96
CA LYS A 109 0.70 13.68 13.19
C LYS A 109 0.25 12.28 13.61
N ILE A 110 -0.27 11.49 12.66
CA ILE A 110 -0.79 10.15 12.98
C ILE A 110 0.30 9.12 13.23
N SER A 111 1.54 9.37 12.78
CA SER A 111 2.69 8.49 12.96
C SER A 111 3.66 8.94 14.06
N ASP A 112 3.39 10.07 14.71
CA ASP A 112 4.32 10.68 15.67
C ASP A 112 5.72 10.89 15.08
N ASN A 113 5.77 11.35 13.81
CA ASN A 113 7.01 11.55 13.03
C ASN A 113 7.92 10.31 12.95
N LYS A 114 7.34 9.12 12.82
CA LYS A 114 8.10 7.87 12.73
C LYS A 114 7.90 7.18 11.39
N LEU A 115 8.96 6.48 10.95
CA LEU A 115 8.88 5.54 9.84
C LEU A 115 8.24 4.22 10.28
N GLY A 116 7.79 3.44 9.30
CA GLY A 116 7.23 2.12 9.52
C GLY A 116 5.70 2.09 9.47
N PHE A 117 5.16 1.03 10.04
CA PHE A 117 3.73 0.74 10.06
C PHE A 117 3.03 1.44 11.22
N HIS A 118 1.90 2.10 10.93
CA HIS A 118 1.05 2.80 11.89
C HIS A 118 -0.41 2.48 11.62
N GLU A 119 -1.16 2.19 12.66
CA GLU A 119 -2.61 2.00 12.58
C GLU A 119 -3.30 2.68 13.76
N GLY A 120 -4.54 3.10 13.55
CA GLY A 120 -5.32 3.74 14.61
C GLY A 120 -6.56 4.43 14.08
N THR A 121 -7.10 5.28 14.94
CA THR A 121 -8.20 6.19 14.61
C THR A 121 -7.79 7.63 14.81
N THR A 122 -8.35 8.53 14.04
CA THR A 122 -8.19 9.97 14.21
C THR A 122 -9.47 10.68 13.78
N THR A 123 -9.55 11.97 14.06
CA THR A 123 -10.69 12.80 13.66
C THR A 123 -10.29 13.72 12.52
N LEU A 124 -11.03 13.68 11.42
CA LEU A 124 -10.88 14.55 10.28
C LEU A 124 -12.19 15.31 10.06
N ASN A 125 -12.15 16.65 10.19
CA ASN A 125 -13.33 17.53 10.08
C ASN A 125 -14.54 17.02 10.89
N ASN A 126 -14.32 16.68 12.17
CA ASN A 126 -15.31 16.12 13.12
C ASN A 126 -15.87 14.72 12.75
N ASN A 127 -15.26 14.02 11.81
CA ASN A 127 -15.60 12.63 11.51
C ASN A 127 -14.46 11.72 11.94
N GLU A 128 -14.80 10.64 12.62
CA GLU A 128 -13.83 9.61 12.96
C GLU A 128 -13.46 8.81 11.73
N ILE A 129 -12.17 8.60 11.54
CA ILE A 129 -11.60 7.76 10.51
C ILE A 129 -10.64 6.73 11.10
N GLU A 130 -10.64 5.54 10.55
CA GLU A 130 -9.64 4.51 10.81
C GLU A 130 -8.55 4.62 9.75
N TYR A 131 -7.29 4.44 10.13
CA TYR A 131 -6.19 4.45 9.19
C TYR A 131 -5.23 3.28 9.43
N THR A 132 -4.60 2.85 8.34
CA THR A 132 -3.44 1.96 8.33
C THR A 132 -2.46 2.52 7.30
N VAL A 133 -1.26 2.88 7.74
CA VAL A 133 -0.27 3.61 6.93
C VAL A 133 1.11 3.01 7.13
N VAL A 134 1.90 2.98 6.07
CA VAL A 134 3.34 2.76 6.13
C VAL A 134 4.04 4.04 5.68
N ASN A 135 4.85 4.60 6.56
CA ASN A 135 5.74 5.71 6.24
C ASN A 135 7.12 5.18 5.85
N GLN A 136 7.55 5.47 4.65
CA GLN A 136 8.92 5.26 4.14
C GLN A 136 9.70 6.58 4.19
N PRO A 137 11.01 6.61 3.99
CA PRO A 137 11.80 7.84 4.03
C PRO A 137 11.26 8.96 3.14
N TYR A 138 10.84 8.66 1.91
CA TYR A 138 10.38 9.66 0.93
C TYR A 138 9.02 9.35 0.33
N SER A 139 8.34 8.35 0.83
CA SER A 139 6.98 8.01 0.42
C SER A 139 6.14 7.47 1.58
N SER A 140 4.84 7.40 1.36
CA SER A 140 3.91 6.78 2.28
C SER A 140 2.78 6.13 1.49
N TYR A 141 2.23 5.06 2.00
CA TYR A 141 1.07 4.39 1.42
C TYR A 141 0.19 3.81 2.51
N GLY A 142 -1.09 3.67 2.24
CA GLY A 142 -1.99 3.18 3.26
C GLY A 142 -3.45 3.13 2.84
N ILE A 143 -4.29 2.84 3.81
CA ILE A 143 -5.74 2.69 3.66
C ILE A 143 -6.44 3.48 4.75
N VAL A 144 -7.41 4.30 4.37
CA VAL A 144 -8.29 5.04 5.28
C VAL A 144 -9.71 4.52 5.14
N THR A 145 -10.41 4.35 6.25
CA THR A 145 -11.83 3.97 6.27
C THR A 145 -12.61 4.98 7.09
N GLY A 146 -13.72 5.46 6.55
CA GLY A 146 -14.59 6.42 7.23
C GLY A 146 -16.00 6.44 6.64
N GLN A 147 -16.82 7.38 7.10
CA GLN A 147 -18.19 7.53 6.62
C GLN A 147 -18.22 8.14 5.22
N LEU A 148 -19.16 7.72 4.38
CA LEU A 148 -19.45 8.35 3.09
C LEU A 148 -20.06 9.75 3.30
N GLU A 149 -19.71 10.71 2.42
CA GLU A 149 -20.22 12.09 2.48
C GLU A 149 -21.70 12.19 2.11
N ALA A 150 -22.08 11.53 1.03
CA ALA A 150 -23.45 11.48 0.54
C ALA A 150 -23.74 10.05 0.09
N PRO A 151 -24.06 9.16 1.03
CA PRO A 151 -24.37 7.79 0.64
C PRO A 151 -25.59 7.82 -0.29
N ASP A 152 -25.42 7.37 -1.54
CA ASP A 152 -26.55 6.83 -2.26
C ASP A 152 -27.19 5.82 -1.32
N MET A 153 -28.49 5.96 -1.05
CA MET A 153 -29.17 5.13 -0.04
C MET A 153 -28.89 3.63 -0.25
N LYS A 154 -28.67 3.23 -1.49
CA LYS A 154 -28.35 1.86 -1.87
C LYS A 154 -26.91 1.46 -1.52
N ALA A 155 -25.93 2.35 -1.70
CA ALA A 155 -24.55 2.13 -1.30
C ALA A 155 -24.38 2.16 0.22
N ALA A 156 -25.10 3.04 0.91
CA ALA A 156 -25.12 3.11 2.37
C ALA A 156 -25.66 1.83 3.01
N GLU A 157 -26.69 1.24 2.44
CA GLU A 157 -27.25 -0.04 2.94
C GLU A 157 -26.29 -1.21 2.74
N THR A 158 -25.56 -1.25 1.62
CA THR A 158 -24.69 -2.38 1.27
C THR A 158 -23.33 -2.32 1.95
N LEU A 159 -22.79 -1.14 2.21
CA LEU A 159 -21.46 -0.94 2.80
C LEU A 159 -21.52 -0.44 4.26
N GLY A 160 -22.69 -0.38 4.87
CA GLY A 160 -22.86 0.19 6.21
C GLY A 160 -22.51 1.69 6.27
N GLY A 161 -22.59 2.39 5.13
CA GLY A 161 -22.31 3.83 5.04
C GLY A 161 -20.82 4.20 5.16
N LYS A 162 -19.91 3.22 5.10
CA LYS A 162 -18.46 3.44 5.13
C LYS A 162 -17.84 3.32 3.76
N VAL A 163 -16.77 4.10 3.52
CA VAL A 163 -15.88 3.99 2.37
C VAL A 163 -14.48 3.65 2.85
N THR A 164 -13.76 2.87 2.05
CA THR A 164 -12.35 2.54 2.29
C THR A 164 -11.54 3.05 1.13
N ILE A 165 -10.57 3.90 1.42
CA ILE A 165 -9.78 4.66 0.45
C ILE A 165 -8.32 4.23 0.55
N PRO A 166 -7.80 3.44 -0.41
CA PRO A 166 -6.37 3.23 -0.57
C PRO A 166 -5.72 4.54 -1.06
N PHE A 167 -4.51 4.84 -0.60
CA PHE A 167 -3.76 5.99 -1.04
C PHE A 167 -2.26 5.75 -1.03
N TYR A 168 -1.53 6.54 -1.80
CA TYR A 168 -0.08 6.68 -1.68
C TYR A 168 0.32 8.14 -1.87
N SER A 169 1.48 8.50 -1.36
CA SER A 169 2.04 9.84 -1.38
C SER A 169 3.56 9.78 -1.38
N GLY A 170 4.23 10.79 -1.88
CA GLY A 170 5.68 10.84 -1.84
C GLY A 170 6.25 12.13 -2.40
N TYR A 171 7.55 12.33 -2.18
CA TYR A 171 8.32 13.44 -2.70
C TYR A 171 9.45 12.96 -3.60
N SER A 172 9.47 13.49 -4.81
CA SER A 172 10.57 13.31 -5.76
C SER A 172 11.20 14.67 -6.01
N SER A 173 12.51 14.78 -5.81
CA SER A 173 13.25 15.93 -6.35
C SER A 173 13.44 15.76 -7.84
N ASP A 174 13.34 16.84 -8.61
CA ASP A 174 13.40 16.83 -10.08
C ASP A 174 14.78 16.38 -10.64
N ASP A 175 15.77 16.14 -9.79
CA ASP A 175 17.16 15.89 -10.18
C ASP A 175 17.55 14.41 -10.23
N ILE A 176 16.73 13.58 -10.89
CA ILE A 176 17.09 12.18 -11.00
C ILE A 176 18.02 11.96 -12.18
N ASN A 177 19.25 11.62 -11.85
CA ASN A 177 20.27 11.31 -12.82
C ASN A 177 20.39 9.80 -13.08
N TRP A 178 19.42 9.23 -13.77
CA TRP A 178 19.45 7.82 -14.16
C TRP A 178 20.69 7.44 -14.99
N PHE A 179 21.19 8.35 -15.83
CA PHE A 179 22.45 8.14 -16.55
C PHE A 179 23.62 8.03 -15.58
N GLY A 180 23.65 8.85 -14.52
CA GLY A 180 24.67 8.76 -13.48
C GLY A 180 24.63 7.43 -12.75
N VAL A 181 23.43 6.93 -12.42
CA VAL A 181 23.23 5.62 -11.79
C VAL A 181 23.74 4.49 -12.70
N ALA A 182 23.36 4.50 -13.97
CA ALA A 182 23.79 3.51 -14.96
C ALA A 182 25.31 3.54 -15.20
N ARG A 183 25.91 4.74 -15.36
CA ARG A 183 27.36 4.94 -15.55
C ARG A 183 28.15 4.58 -14.29
N GLY A 184 27.55 4.70 -13.10
CA GLY A 184 28.11 4.23 -11.83
C GLY A 184 28.13 2.70 -11.68
N GLY A 185 27.72 1.95 -12.71
CA GLY A 185 27.81 0.50 -12.77
C GLY A 185 26.52 -0.25 -12.39
N LYS A 186 25.48 0.42 -11.93
CA LYS A 186 24.17 -0.20 -11.62
C LYS A 186 23.34 -0.30 -12.91
N LYS A 187 23.38 -1.45 -13.56
CA LYS A 187 22.54 -1.73 -14.74
C LYS A 187 21.09 -2.04 -14.39
N LYS A 188 20.86 -2.52 -13.18
CA LYS A 188 19.52 -2.84 -12.68
C LYS A 188 19.31 -2.24 -11.31
N VAL A 189 18.11 -1.76 -11.08
CA VAL A 189 17.65 -1.19 -9.81
C VAL A 189 16.41 -1.94 -9.40
N THR A 190 16.40 -2.52 -8.21
CA THR A 190 15.28 -3.32 -7.71
C THR A 190 14.71 -2.72 -6.44
N TYR A 191 13.39 -2.64 -6.37
CA TYR A 191 12.64 -2.22 -5.20
C TYR A 191 11.82 -3.39 -4.69
N GLN A 192 11.83 -3.57 -3.38
CA GLN A 192 11.01 -4.58 -2.71
C GLN A 192 10.26 -3.98 -1.53
N GLY A 193 9.04 -4.45 -1.31
CA GLY A 193 8.25 -3.99 -0.19
C GLY A 193 6.94 -4.74 0.02
N ASP A 194 6.04 -4.10 0.73
CA ASP A 194 4.81 -4.70 1.21
C ASP A 194 3.58 -4.16 0.48
N VAL A 195 2.52 -4.94 0.50
CA VAL A 195 1.24 -4.66 -0.14
C VAL A 195 0.12 -4.69 0.89
N MET A 196 -0.72 -3.68 0.88
CA MET A 196 -2.01 -3.65 1.57
C MET A 196 -3.12 -3.71 0.53
N ALA A 197 -4.20 -4.43 0.81
CA ALA A 197 -5.29 -4.55 -0.14
C ALA A 197 -6.65 -4.34 0.50
N THR A 198 -7.59 -3.92 -0.32
CA THR A 198 -9.03 -3.98 -0.07
C THR A 198 -9.68 -4.82 -1.16
N VAL A 199 -10.66 -5.60 -0.79
CA VAL A 199 -11.47 -6.34 -1.75
C VAL A 199 -12.94 -6.04 -1.52
N THR A 200 -13.67 -5.83 -2.61
CA THR A 200 -15.12 -5.81 -2.58
C THR A 200 -15.63 -7.21 -2.87
N LEU A 201 -16.32 -7.79 -1.89
CA LEU A 201 -16.94 -9.10 -1.98
C LEU A 201 -18.41 -8.95 -2.33
N VAL A 202 -18.90 -9.79 -3.22
CA VAL A 202 -20.31 -9.81 -3.61
C VAL A 202 -20.95 -11.18 -3.37
N LYS A 203 -22.19 -11.17 -2.94
CA LYS A 203 -23.02 -12.36 -2.82
C LYS A 203 -24.43 -12.06 -3.29
N LEU A 204 -24.98 -12.90 -4.14
CA LEU A 204 -26.40 -12.80 -4.51
C LEU A 204 -27.24 -13.20 -3.29
N ASN A 205 -28.15 -12.31 -2.86
CA ASN A 205 -29.07 -12.56 -1.79
C ASN A 205 -30.34 -13.25 -2.29
N GLU A 206 -31.20 -13.67 -1.36
CA GLU A 206 -32.46 -14.38 -1.67
C GLU A 206 -33.46 -13.55 -2.52
N ARG A 207 -33.28 -12.23 -2.57
CA ARG A 207 -34.08 -11.30 -3.38
C ARG A 207 -33.53 -11.06 -4.78
N GLY A 208 -32.42 -11.73 -5.15
CA GLY A 208 -31.76 -11.55 -6.42
C GLY A 208 -30.92 -10.24 -6.54
N ALA A 209 -30.67 -9.56 -5.42
CA ALA A 209 -29.79 -8.41 -5.36
C ALA A 209 -28.39 -8.82 -4.86
N TYR A 210 -27.37 -8.02 -5.18
CA TYR A 210 -26.02 -8.26 -4.69
C TYR A 210 -25.78 -7.51 -3.38
N ASP A 211 -25.40 -8.27 -2.35
CA ASP A 211 -24.87 -7.72 -1.11
C ASP A 211 -23.37 -7.51 -1.28
N HIS A 212 -22.90 -6.31 -0.97
CA HIS A 212 -21.49 -5.95 -1.04
C HIS A 212 -20.86 -5.93 0.36
N THR A 213 -19.61 -6.36 0.46
CA THR A 213 -18.84 -6.30 1.70
C THR A 213 -17.41 -5.91 1.34
N ILE A 214 -16.83 -4.89 2.01
CA ILE A 214 -15.42 -4.56 1.86
C ILE A 214 -14.63 -5.27 2.95
N LYS A 215 -13.52 -5.91 2.58
CA LYS A 215 -12.51 -6.43 3.49
C LYS A 215 -11.18 -5.74 3.26
N LYS A 216 -10.51 -5.38 4.35
CA LYS A 216 -9.17 -4.78 4.36
C LYS A 216 -8.13 -5.82 4.81
N PHE A 217 -6.98 -5.83 4.15
CA PHE A 217 -5.85 -6.68 4.42
C PHE A 217 -4.60 -5.82 4.58
N ASN A 218 -4.09 -5.72 5.80
CA ASN A 218 -2.91 -4.89 6.11
C ASN A 218 -1.58 -5.52 5.64
N ASN A 219 -1.61 -6.81 5.28
CA ASN A 219 -0.47 -7.53 4.70
C ASN A 219 -0.98 -8.54 3.68
N ASP A 220 -1.25 -8.06 2.49
CA ASP A 220 -1.67 -8.93 1.40
C ASP A 220 -0.49 -9.67 0.74
N GLY A 221 0.70 -9.10 0.80
CA GLY A 221 1.86 -9.76 0.17
C GLY A 221 3.04 -8.85 -0.06
N LYS A 222 3.75 -9.10 -1.16
CA LYS A 222 4.98 -8.40 -1.51
C LYS A 222 4.90 -7.81 -2.91
N VAL A 223 5.58 -6.67 -3.10
CA VAL A 223 5.86 -6.07 -4.40
C VAL A 223 7.34 -6.18 -4.71
N ASN A 224 7.66 -6.48 -5.97
CA ASN A 224 9.01 -6.45 -6.50
C ASN A 224 8.99 -5.71 -7.84
N ILE A 225 9.78 -4.65 -7.97
CA ILE A 225 9.89 -3.83 -9.18
C ILE A 225 11.35 -3.73 -9.58
N THR A 226 11.62 -3.97 -10.85
CA THR A 226 12.96 -3.86 -11.43
C THR A 226 12.95 -2.88 -12.59
N LEU A 227 13.90 -1.96 -12.58
CA LEU A 227 14.22 -1.05 -13.66
C LEU A 227 15.55 -1.48 -14.28
N ASP A 228 15.55 -1.83 -15.57
CA ASP A 228 16.78 -2.15 -16.31
C ASP A 228 17.25 -0.90 -17.05
N LEU A 229 18.40 -0.39 -16.63
CA LEU A 229 19.02 0.84 -17.12
C LEU A 229 20.02 0.57 -18.26
N SER A 230 20.13 -0.67 -18.74
CA SER A 230 21.16 -1.06 -19.73
C SER A 230 21.07 -0.27 -21.02
N LYS A 231 19.86 0.10 -21.45
CA LYS A 231 19.61 0.92 -22.64
C LYS A 231 20.23 2.33 -22.53
N LEU A 232 20.23 2.91 -21.33
CA LEU A 232 20.84 4.23 -21.09
C LEU A 232 22.34 4.25 -21.37
N LEU A 233 23.02 3.12 -21.24
CA LEU A 233 24.47 3.02 -21.53
C LEU A 233 24.76 3.05 -23.04
N ASN A 234 23.75 2.80 -23.88
CA ASN A 234 23.82 2.86 -25.33
C ASN A 234 23.25 4.18 -25.88
N ASP A 235 23.14 5.22 -25.04
CA ASP A 235 22.53 6.51 -25.36
C ASP A 235 21.04 6.45 -25.75
N GLU A 236 20.38 5.34 -25.51
CA GLU A 236 18.93 5.25 -25.57
C GLU A 236 18.33 5.98 -24.37
N LYS A 237 17.11 6.51 -24.54
CA LYS A 237 16.43 7.29 -23.49
C LYS A 237 15.38 6.48 -22.73
N GLU A 238 15.41 5.16 -22.90
CA GLU A 238 14.40 4.23 -22.36
C GLU A 238 14.95 3.41 -21.20
N ILE A 239 14.06 3.08 -20.29
CA ILE A 239 14.29 2.19 -19.15
C ILE A 239 13.28 1.06 -19.27
N ASP A 240 13.74 -0.19 -19.23
CA ASP A 240 12.85 -1.34 -19.23
C ASP A 240 12.29 -1.54 -17.81
N PHE A 241 10.96 -1.55 -17.72
CA PHE A 241 10.22 -1.75 -16.49
C PHE A 241 9.71 -3.17 -16.39
N SER A 242 9.81 -3.77 -15.21
CA SER A 242 9.11 -5.00 -14.86
C SER A 242 8.69 -4.98 -13.40
N GLY A 243 7.48 -5.38 -13.10
CA GLY A 243 6.95 -5.44 -11.75
C GLY A 243 6.08 -6.66 -11.49
N GLU A 244 6.06 -7.10 -10.26
CA GLU A 244 5.21 -8.20 -9.80
C GLU A 244 4.72 -7.92 -8.39
N ILE A 245 3.43 -8.18 -8.15
CA ILE A 245 2.85 -8.28 -6.82
C ILE A 245 2.50 -9.75 -6.58
N THR A 246 2.95 -10.31 -5.46
CA THR A 246 2.47 -11.60 -4.94
C THR A 246 1.40 -11.32 -3.91
N SER A 247 0.14 -11.66 -4.23
CA SER A 247 -1.02 -11.44 -3.36
C SER A 247 -1.41 -12.73 -2.67
N LYS A 248 -1.58 -12.66 -1.35
CA LYS A 248 -2.12 -13.75 -0.52
C LYS A 248 -3.63 -13.88 -0.69
N VAL A 249 -4.29 -12.74 -0.85
CA VAL A 249 -5.75 -12.67 -0.99
C VAL A 249 -6.22 -13.29 -2.29
N LEU A 250 -5.49 -13.04 -3.37
CA LEU A 250 -5.77 -13.62 -4.68
C LEU A 250 -5.12 -15.00 -4.89
N ASP A 251 -4.28 -15.43 -3.93
CA ASP A 251 -3.47 -16.65 -4.04
C ASP A 251 -2.69 -16.72 -5.37
N GLY A 252 -2.06 -15.59 -5.75
CA GLY A 252 -1.44 -15.50 -7.06
C GLY A 252 -0.55 -14.28 -7.26
N LYS A 253 -0.17 -14.11 -8.53
CA LYS A 253 0.74 -13.05 -8.95
C LYS A 253 0.03 -12.08 -9.89
N ILE A 254 0.28 -10.79 -9.67
CA ILE A 254 -0.15 -9.71 -10.55
C ILE A 254 1.11 -9.19 -11.25
N GLN A 255 1.15 -9.30 -12.58
CA GLN A 255 2.22 -8.72 -13.39
C GLN A 255 1.92 -7.24 -13.64
N LEU A 256 2.91 -6.39 -13.39
CA LEU A 256 2.84 -4.96 -13.66
C LEU A 256 3.70 -4.68 -14.89
N ASN A 257 3.07 -4.22 -15.96
CA ASN A 257 3.71 -3.96 -17.25
C ASN A 257 3.55 -2.50 -17.66
N TYR A 258 4.63 -1.91 -18.14
CA TYR A 258 4.63 -0.56 -18.68
C TYR A 258 5.56 -0.48 -19.89
N ASP A 259 5.02 -0.05 -21.03
CA ASP A 259 5.70 -0.20 -22.32
C ASP A 259 6.82 0.81 -22.58
N ARG A 260 6.75 1.99 -21.95
CA ARG A 260 7.71 3.07 -22.23
C ARG A 260 7.97 3.93 -20.99
N MET A 261 8.95 3.55 -20.21
CA MET A 261 9.53 4.41 -19.20
C MET A 261 10.76 5.11 -19.77
N THR A 262 10.88 6.41 -19.59
CA THR A 262 12.04 7.20 -20.01
C THR A 262 12.88 7.62 -18.80
N TYR A 263 14.12 8.06 -19.05
CA TYR A 263 15.01 8.54 -18.00
C TYR A 263 14.50 9.81 -17.26
N GLN A 264 13.49 10.47 -17.80
CA GLN A 264 12.85 11.65 -17.21
C GLN A 264 11.62 11.31 -16.36
N ASP A 265 11.13 10.08 -16.48
CA ASP A 265 9.92 9.68 -15.76
C ASP A 265 10.24 9.34 -14.31
N SER A 266 9.57 10.03 -13.40
CA SER A 266 9.51 9.69 -11.98
C SER A 266 8.20 8.98 -11.62
N LYS A 267 7.32 8.77 -12.61
CA LYS A 267 5.99 8.21 -12.43
C LYS A 267 5.53 7.37 -13.61
N ILE A 268 4.80 6.34 -13.28
CA ILE A 268 4.00 5.54 -14.22
C ILE A 268 2.54 5.86 -13.95
N LYS A 269 1.81 6.29 -14.98
CA LYS A 269 0.36 6.43 -14.97
C LYS A 269 -0.21 5.47 -16.01
N ASP A 270 -1.39 4.92 -15.73
CA ASP A 270 -2.07 3.97 -16.64
C ASP A 270 -1.23 2.73 -17.04
N GLY A 271 -0.37 2.26 -16.14
CA GLY A 271 0.31 0.99 -16.31
C GLY A 271 -0.69 -0.17 -16.30
N LYS A 272 -0.35 -1.26 -16.98
CA LYS A 272 -1.20 -2.44 -17.13
C LYS A 272 -0.89 -3.46 -16.04
N ALA A 273 -1.89 -3.85 -15.26
CA ALA A 273 -1.82 -4.93 -14.29
C ALA A 273 -2.52 -6.18 -14.85
N ILE A 274 -1.87 -7.34 -14.77
CA ILE A 274 -2.41 -8.59 -15.31
C ILE A 274 -2.40 -9.65 -14.22
N TYR A 275 -3.56 -10.21 -13.93
CA TYR A 275 -3.73 -11.34 -13.03
C TYR A 275 -4.21 -12.57 -13.80
N ASN A 276 -3.57 -13.73 -13.57
CA ASN A 276 -3.88 -15.01 -14.22
C ASN A 276 -3.97 -14.96 -15.76
N SER A 277 -3.16 -14.11 -16.40
CA SER A 277 -3.08 -13.90 -17.85
C SER A 277 -4.32 -13.30 -18.52
N ASP A 278 -5.46 -13.25 -17.86
CA ASP A 278 -6.75 -12.92 -18.48
C ASP A 278 -7.46 -11.72 -17.86
N LEU A 279 -7.20 -11.43 -16.57
CA LEU A 279 -7.79 -10.30 -15.89
C LEU A 279 -6.86 -9.09 -15.94
N GLU A 280 -7.31 -8.09 -16.69
CA GLU A 280 -6.60 -6.83 -16.83
C GLU A 280 -7.11 -5.80 -15.85
N GLY A 281 -6.19 -5.06 -15.26
CA GLY A 281 -6.41 -3.91 -14.43
C GLY A 281 -5.40 -2.81 -14.75
N LYS A 282 -5.38 -1.79 -13.89
CA LYS A 282 -4.47 -0.67 -14.01
C LYS A 282 -3.59 -0.56 -12.78
N PHE A 283 -2.39 0.00 -12.95
CA PHE A 283 -1.56 0.43 -11.84
C PHE A 283 -0.96 1.81 -12.08
N GLU A 284 -0.62 2.46 -10.99
CA GLU A 284 0.18 3.68 -10.96
C GLU A 284 1.35 3.50 -10.00
N LEU A 285 2.45 4.17 -10.26
CA LEU A 285 3.67 4.08 -9.46
C LEU A 285 4.40 5.42 -9.47
N GLY A 286 4.84 5.87 -8.31
CA GLY A 286 5.80 6.94 -8.15
C GLY A 286 7.14 6.44 -7.63
N LEU A 287 8.22 7.11 -8.05
CA LEU A 287 9.58 6.92 -7.61
C LEU A 287 9.99 8.14 -6.79
N TYR A 288 10.46 7.93 -5.57
CA TYR A 288 10.64 9.00 -4.58
C TYR A 288 12.03 9.04 -3.96
N GLY A 289 12.50 10.26 -3.63
CA GLY A 289 13.81 10.48 -3.01
C GLY A 289 14.36 11.88 -3.25
N LYS A 290 15.38 12.28 -2.48
CA LYS A 290 16.05 13.59 -2.61
C LYS A 290 17.24 13.60 -3.57
N SER A 291 17.98 12.50 -3.67
CA SER A 291 19.22 12.40 -4.48
C SER A 291 19.33 11.06 -5.21
N GLY A 292 18.22 10.54 -5.62
CA GLY A 292 18.03 9.23 -6.20
C GLY A 292 16.79 8.61 -5.64
N PHE A 293 16.22 7.66 -6.36
CA PHE A 293 15.00 7.03 -5.92
C PHE A 293 15.28 5.95 -4.88
N SER A 294 15.09 6.29 -3.61
CA SER A 294 15.21 5.31 -2.53
C SER A 294 13.94 4.53 -2.30
N ASP A 295 12.79 5.11 -2.65
CA ASP A 295 11.49 4.54 -2.36
C ASP A 295 10.60 4.49 -3.60
N ILE A 296 9.70 3.55 -3.61
CA ILE A 296 8.52 3.52 -4.48
C ILE A 296 7.25 3.51 -3.64
N ALA A 297 6.19 4.07 -4.17
CA ALA A 297 4.83 3.80 -3.71
C ALA A 297 3.86 3.88 -4.88
N GLY A 298 2.79 3.11 -4.82
CA GLY A 298 1.82 3.05 -5.91
C GLY A 298 0.57 2.29 -5.52
N GLY A 299 -0.28 2.06 -6.51
CA GLY A 299 -1.49 1.29 -6.33
C GLY A 299 -1.90 0.53 -7.58
N VAL A 300 -2.73 -0.46 -7.38
CA VAL A 300 -3.27 -1.33 -8.43
C VAL A 300 -4.74 -1.58 -8.22
N ILE A 301 -5.48 -1.68 -9.33
CA ILE A 301 -6.87 -2.11 -9.34
C ILE A 301 -7.12 -3.17 -10.39
N ILE A 302 -7.88 -4.20 -10.01
CA ILE A 302 -8.37 -5.24 -10.91
C ILE A 302 -9.83 -5.49 -10.62
N TYR A 303 -10.66 -5.52 -11.65
CA TYR A 303 -12.08 -5.86 -11.53
C TYR A 303 -12.33 -7.27 -12.04
N SER A 304 -13.18 -7.99 -11.33
CA SER A 304 -13.73 -9.25 -11.82
C SER A 304 -14.69 -8.98 -12.99
N ASN A 305 -14.62 -9.81 -14.01
CA ASN A 305 -15.63 -9.83 -15.05
C ASN A 305 -16.36 -11.18 -15.05
N PRO A 306 -17.41 -11.34 -14.22
CA PRO A 306 -18.10 -12.61 -14.06
C PRO A 306 -18.78 -13.13 -15.35
N ARG A 307 -18.85 -12.31 -16.40
CA ARG A 307 -19.38 -12.70 -17.72
C ARG A 307 -18.35 -13.45 -18.58
N LEU A 308 -17.07 -13.38 -18.23
CA LEU A 308 -15.99 -14.10 -18.92
C LEU A 308 -15.66 -15.37 -18.14
N ALA A 309 -15.50 -16.49 -18.84
CA ALA A 309 -15.23 -17.79 -18.22
C ALA A 309 -13.99 -17.79 -17.29
N ASN A 310 -13.03 -16.90 -17.54
CA ASN A 310 -11.78 -16.77 -16.80
C ASN A 310 -11.75 -15.46 -15.96
N GLY A 311 -12.89 -14.79 -15.83
CA GLY A 311 -12.96 -13.43 -15.23
C GLY A 311 -13.12 -13.41 -13.72
N SER A 312 -12.80 -14.49 -13.00
CA SER A 312 -12.96 -14.54 -11.54
C SER A 312 -11.66 -14.19 -10.82
N LEU A 313 -11.73 -13.26 -9.87
CA LEU A 313 -10.65 -12.97 -8.90
C LEU A 313 -10.61 -13.98 -7.75
N GLY A 314 -11.55 -14.93 -7.69
CA GLY A 314 -11.64 -15.91 -6.62
C GLY A 314 -12.76 -15.65 -5.63
N ARG A 315 -12.70 -16.32 -4.47
CA ARG A 315 -13.71 -16.25 -3.42
C ARG A 315 -13.09 -16.16 -2.04
N ILE A 316 -13.74 -15.39 -1.17
CA ILE A 316 -13.42 -15.31 0.26
C ILE A 316 -14.72 -15.54 1.05
N ASP A 317 -14.72 -16.49 2.00
CA ASP A 317 -15.88 -16.82 2.84
C ASP A 317 -17.14 -17.13 2.01
N GLY A 318 -16.97 -17.79 0.86
CA GLY A 318 -18.09 -18.15 -0.04
C GLY A 318 -18.65 -16.99 -0.86
N LYS A 319 -18.12 -15.78 -0.74
CA LYS A 319 -18.45 -14.60 -1.54
C LYS A 319 -17.45 -14.42 -2.68
N GLU A 320 -17.91 -13.95 -3.83
CA GLU A 320 -17.03 -13.65 -4.96
C GLU A 320 -16.29 -12.33 -4.78
N ILE A 321 -15.02 -12.27 -5.18
CA ILE A 321 -14.26 -11.03 -5.22
C ILE A 321 -14.68 -10.27 -6.49
N ASN A 322 -15.31 -9.11 -6.32
CA ASN A 322 -15.74 -8.23 -7.41
C ASN A 322 -14.65 -7.24 -7.84
N SER A 323 -13.91 -6.70 -6.87
CA SER A 323 -12.74 -5.89 -7.14
C SER A 323 -11.62 -6.18 -6.15
N TYR A 324 -10.41 -6.03 -6.62
CA TYR A 324 -9.19 -6.01 -5.83
C TYR A 324 -8.52 -4.67 -6.03
N GLU A 325 -8.28 -3.97 -4.94
CA GLU A 325 -7.63 -2.67 -4.89
C GLU A 325 -6.49 -2.74 -3.88
N ALA A 326 -5.28 -2.43 -4.31
CA ALA A 326 -4.16 -2.48 -3.41
C ALA A 326 -3.26 -1.24 -3.53
N VAL A 327 -2.63 -0.91 -2.43
CA VAL A 327 -1.53 0.04 -2.38
C VAL A 327 -0.28 -0.66 -1.88
N PHE A 328 0.83 -0.21 -2.38
CA PHE A 328 2.12 -0.82 -2.07
C PHE A 328 3.21 0.23 -1.95
N GLY A 329 4.26 -0.13 -1.26
CA GLY A 329 5.49 0.62 -1.25
C GLY A 329 6.67 -0.30 -1.15
N GLY A 330 7.85 0.20 -1.48
CA GLY A 330 9.08 -0.56 -1.45
C GLY A 330 10.29 0.33 -1.37
N GLN A 331 11.39 -0.24 -0.92
CA GLN A 331 12.67 0.44 -0.83
C GLN A 331 13.68 -0.18 -1.79
N LEU A 332 14.59 0.67 -2.26
CA LEU A 332 15.70 0.27 -3.11
C LEU A 332 16.53 -0.81 -2.40
N GLN A 333 16.79 -1.89 -3.11
CA GLN A 333 17.68 -2.95 -2.63
C GLN A 333 19.14 -2.62 -2.95
N PRO A 334 20.07 -3.02 -2.07
CA PRO A 334 21.50 -2.76 -2.22
C PRO A 334 22.13 -3.20 -3.53
#